data_191f2a323e9b797f4eaf31dfa76f5164
#
_entry.id   191f2a323e9b797f4eaf31dfa76f5164
#
_cell.length_a   1.000
_cell.length_b   1.000
_cell.length_c   1.000
_cell.angle_alpha   90.00
_cell.angle_beta   90.00
_cell.angle_gamma   90.00
#
_symmetry.space_group_name_H-M   'P 1'
#
loop_
_entity.id
_entity.type
_entity.pdbx_description
1 polymer ?
#
loop_
_entity_poly.entity_id
_entity_poly.type
_entity_poly.pdbx_seq_one_letter_code
_entity_poly.pdbx_strand_id
1 'polypeptide(L)'
;MTDMLILGYGPAGISAALYGLRAGLSVQLIGKDGGGLAKAHMIQNYYGLEKPLSGEQLLDVGHKQALALGAKIIDDEITDLMFDGQGFSAKGLV
;
A
#
# COMPACT_ATOMS: atom_id res chain seq x y z
N MET A 1 -9.96 -1.02 -15.38
CA MET A 1 -8.49 -1.24 -15.48
C MET A 1 -7.78 -0.37 -14.46
N THR A 2 -6.78 -0.91 -13.82
CA THR A 2 -5.98 -0.19 -12.82
C THR A 2 -4.78 0.47 -13.49
N ASP A 3 -4.58 1.77 -13.24
CA ASP A 3 -3.43 2.47 -13.79
C ASP A 3 -2.12 2.10 -13.08
N MET A 4 -2.19 1.91 -11.76
CA MET A 4 -1.03 1.62 -10.94
C MET A 4 -1.36 0.47 -9.98
N LEU A 5 -0.56 -0.58 -10.05
CA LEU A 5 -0.65 -1.71 -9.12
C LEU A 5 0.59 -1.71 -8.24
N ILE A 6 0.38 -1.67 -6.93
CA ILE A 6 1.47 -1.65 -5.97
C ILE A 6 1.50 -2.98 -5.24
N LEU A 7 2.63 -3.65 -5.29
CA LEU A 7 2.84 -4.93 -4.60
C LEU A 7 3.45 -4.65 -3.24
N GLY A 8 2.60 -4.65 -2.24
CA GLY A 8 2.95 -4.32 -0.87
C GLY A 8 2.16 -3.12 -0.38
N TYR A 9 1.72 -3.16 0.88
CA TYR A 9 0.97 -2.05 1.47
C TYR A 9 1.58 -1.55 2.77
N GLY A 10 2.90 -1.69 2.90
CA GLY A 10 3.66 -1.03 3.94
C GLY A 10 3.86 0.46 3.64
N PRO A 11 4.74 1.15 4.39
CA PRO A 11 4.89 2.60 4.26
C PRO A 11 5.27 3.05 2.85
N ALA A 12 6.18 2.35 2.20
CA ALA A 12 6.62 2.72 0.85
C ALA A 12 5.49 2.57 -0.16
N GLY A 13 4.73 1.47 -0.09
CA GLY A 13 3.59 1.24 -0.98
C GLY A 13 2.50 2.27 -0.78
N ILE A 14 2.17 2.58 0.48
CA ILE A 14 1.16 3.59 0.80
C ILE A 14 1.60 4.96 0.30
N SER A 15 2.86 5.33 0.50
CA SER A 15 3.37 6.62 0.02
C SER A 15 3.27 6.72 -1.50
N ALA A 16 3.66 5.67 -2.23
CA ALA A 16 3.53 5.64 -3.69
C ALA A 16 2.07 5.77 -4.12
N ALA A 17 1.15 5.10 -3.40
CA ALA A 17 -0.28 5.17 -3.69
C ALA A 17 -0.82 6.59 -3.56
N LEU A 18 -0.43 7.30 -2.49
CA LEU A 18 -0.88 8.68 -2.27
C LEU A 18 -0.45 9.59 -3.41
N TYR A 19 0.77 9.45 -3.90
CA TYR A 19 1.24 10.22 -5.06
C TYR A 19 0.47 9.87 -6.33
N GLY A 20 0.24 8.59 -6.59
CA GLY A 20 -0.54 8.15 -7.75
C GLY A 20 -1.96 8.68 -7.73
N LEU A 21 -2.61 8.61 -6.58
CA LEU A 21 -3.97 9.11 -6.41
C LEU A 21 -4.06 10.63 -6.61
N ARG A 22 -3.06 11.37 -6.12
CA ARG A 22 -3.00 12.82 -6.34
C ARG A 22 -2.80 13.17 -7.81
N ALA A 23 -2.16 12.29 -8.56
CA ALA A 23 -1.99 12.46 -10.00
C ALA A 23 -3.23 12.04 -10.80
N GLY A 24 -4.29 11.59 -10.15
CA GLY A 24 -5.53 11.20 -10.80
C GLY A 24 -5.54 9.76 -11.31
N LEU A 25 -4.59 8.94 -10.89
CA LEU A 25 -4.53 7.55 -11.31
C LEU A 25 -5.43 6.67 -10.46
N SER A 26 -5.92 5.57 -11.04
CA SER A 26 -6.55 4.51 -10.26
C SER A 26 -5.45 3.63 -9.68
N VAL A 27 -5.53 3.34 -8.38
CA VAL A 27 -4.47 2.65 -7.64
C VAL A 27 -5.03 1.47 -6.87
N GLN A 28 -4.35 0.33 -6.98
CA GLN A 28 -4.60 -0.84 -6.14
C GLN A 28 -3.31 -1.20 -5.41
N LEU A 29 -3.45 -1.52 -4.12
CA LEU A 29 -2.37 -2.06 -3.31
C LEU A 29 -2.71 -3.49 -2.93
N ILE A 30 -1.78 -4.39 -3.09
CA ILE A 30 -1.95 -5.79 -2.72
C ILE A 30 -0.81 -6.16 -1.79
N GLY A 31 -1.13 -6.67 -0.63
CA GLY A 31 -0.12 -7.06 0.34
C GLY A 31 -0.65 -8.06 1.34
N LYS A 32 0.20 -8.46 2.26
CA LYS A 32 -0.11 -9.44 3.27
C LYS A 32 0.60 -9.08 4.57
N ASP A 33 -0.12 -9.19 5.68
CA ASP A 33 0.41 -9.06 7.05
C ASP A 33 1.04 -7.71 7.40
N GLY A 34 0.82 -6.67 6.59
CA GLY A 34 1.30 -5.32 6.89
C GLY A 34 2.81 -5.13 6.82
N GLY A 35 3.58 -6.18 6.50
CA GLY A 35 5.03 -6.10 6.37
C GLY A 35 5.74 -5.84 7.68
N GLY A 36 6.97 -5.33 7.58
CA GLY A 36 7.82 -5.11 8.76
C GLY A 36 7.32 -4.01 9.70
N LEU A 37 6.60 -3.02 9.17
CA LEU A 37 6.13 -1.91 9.99
C LEU A 37 5.11 -2.36 11.04
N ALA A 38 4.27 -3.35 10.71
CA ALA A 38 3.28 -3.86 11.65
C ALA A 38 3.90 -4.45 12.92
N LYS A 39 5.18 -4.86 12.85
CA LYS A 39 5.90 -5.44 13.99
C LYS A 39 6.58 -4.40 14.87
N ALA A 40 6.64 -3.15 14.44
CA ALA A 40 7.27 -2.10 15.21
C ALA A 40 6.34 -1.66 16.35
N HIS A 41 6.88 -1.63 17.58
CA HIS A 41 6.08 -1.29 18.75
C HIS A 41 5.84 0.21 18.87
N MET A 42 6.83 1.01 18.48
CA MET A 42 6.75 2.46 18.66
C MET A 42 7.56 3.17 17.59
N ILE A 43 6.92 4.07 16.86
CA ILE A 43 7.55 4.85 15.81
C ILE A 43 7.65 6.29 16.29
N GLN A 44 8.87 6.82 16.38
CA GLN A 44 9.10 8.18 16.85
C GLN A 44 9.72 9.08 15.79
N ASN A 45 10.41 8.49 14.84
CA ASN A 45 11.23 9.21 13.88
C ASN A 45 10.60 9.30 12.49
N TYR A 46 9.29 9.18 12.40
CA TYR A 46 8.59 9.30 11.13
C TYR A 46 8.08 10.73 10.97
N TYR A 47 8.45 11.36 9.87
CA TYR A 47 8.05 12.74 9.59
C TYR A 47 6.52 12.87 9.55
N GLY A 48 6.01 13.84 10.28
CA GLY A 48 4.58 14.09 10.33
C GLY A 48 3.87 13.52 11.55
N LEU A 49 4.58 12.76 12.40
CA LEU A 49 4.00 12.26 13.64
C LEU A 49 4.24 13.25 14.77
N GLU A 50 3.16 13.75 15.36
CA GLU A 50 3.24 14.61 16.55
C GLU A 50 3.55 13.80 17.79
N LYS A 51 3.08 12.55 17.82
CA LYS A 51 3.28 11.62 18.94
C LYS A 51 3.77 10.29 18.40
N PRO A 52 4.54 9.54 19.18
CA PRO A 52 4.94 8.19 18.77
C PRO A 52 3.71 7.31 18.55
N LEU A 53 3.76 6.49 17.50
CA LEU A 53 2.73 5.50 17.18
C LEU A 53 3.36 4.13 17.04
N SER A 54 2.59 3.08 17.28
CA SER A 54 3.01 1.74 16.90
C SER A 54 3.01 1.60 15.37
N GLY A 55 3.75 0.63 14.85
CA GLY A 55 3.74 0.36 13.42
C GLY A 55 2.35 0.03 12.91
N GLU A 56 1.58 -0.74 13.69
CA GLU A 56 0.20 -1.09 13.36
C GLU A 56 -0.70 0.13 13.28
N GLN A 57 -0.57 1.06 14.24
CA GLN A 57 -1.34 2.30 14.21
C GLN A 57 -0.97 3.17 13.02
N LEU A 58 0.31 3.27 12.68
CA LEU A 58 0.76 4.05 11.53
C LEU A 58 0.26 3.46 10.23
N LEU A 59 0.29 2.12 10.08
CA LEU A 59 -0.29 1.44 8.92
C LEU A 59 -1.79 1.72 8.80
N ASP A 60 -2.52 1.67 9.90
CA ASP A 60 -3.95 1.92 9.90
C ASP A 60 -4.26 3.34 9.40
N VAL A 61 -3.51 4.33 9.87
CA VAL A 61 -3.66 5.71 9.40
C VAL A 61 -3.40 5.81 7.90
N GLY A 62 -2.31 5.20 7.42
CA GLY A 62 -1.95 5.23 6.00
C GLY A 62 -2.98 4.54 5.13
N HIS A 63 -3.49 3.38 5.54
CA HIS A 63 -4.53 2.67 4.80
C HIS A 63 -5.81 3.50 4.72
N LYS A 64 -6.22 4.12 5.81
CA LYS A 64 -7.41 4.97 5.82
C LYS A 64 -7.26 6.17 4.88
N GLN A 65 -6.07 6.79 4.85
CA GLN A 65 -5.81 7.88 3.90
C GLN A 65 -5.93 7.43 2.45
N ALA A 66 -5.33 6.28 2.11
CA ALA A 66 -5.37 5.76 0.76
C ALA A 66 -6.80 5.40 0.35
N LEU A 67 -7.55 4.72 1.22
CA LEU A 67 -8.94 4.37 0.96
C LEU A 67 -9.81 5.61 0.76
N ALA A 68 -9.60 6.65 1.57
CA ALA A 68 -10.37 7.90 1.47
C ALA A 68 -10.13 8.60 0.13
N LEU A 69 -8.96 8.41 -0.49
CA LEU A 69 -8.64 8.98 -1.79
C LEU A 69 -9.00 8.06 -2.96
N GLY A 70 -9.58 6.90 -2.68
CA GLY A 70 -10.11 6.03 -3.71
C GLY A 70 -9.26 4.81 -4.06
N ALA A 71 -8.21 4.51 -3.30
CA ALA A 71 -7.42 3.31 -3.53
C ALA A 71 -8.22 2.05 -3.18
N LYS A 72 -7.89 0.95 -3.83
CA LYS A 72 -8.31 -0.39 -3.41
C LYS A 72 -7.15 -1.06 -2.71
N ILE A 73 -7.42 -1.65 -1.55
CA ILE A 73 -6.43 -2.39 -0.78
C ILE A 73 -6.90 -3.83 -0.67
N ILE A 74 -6.08 -4.75 -1.12
CA ILE A 74 -6.41 -6.16 -1.19
C ILE A 74 -5.39 -6.95 -0.38
N ASP A 75 -5.88 -7.78 0.53
CA ASP A 75 -5.03 -8.69 1.30
C ASP A 75 -4.84 -9.97 0.50
N ASP A 76 -3.69 -10.11 -0.13
CA ASP A 76 -3.38 -11.27 -0.93
C ASP A 76 -1.86 -11.33 -1.15
N GLU A 77 -1.41 -12.49 -1.58
CA GLU A 77 -0.02 -12.71 -1.97
C GLU A 77 0.06 -12.92 -3.46
N ILE A 78 0.87 -12.10 -4.15
CA ILE A 78 1.05 -12.24 -5.58
C ILE A 78 2.01 -13.39 -5.86
N THR A 79 1.57 -14.35 -6.68
CA THR A 79 2.34 -15.53 -7.03
C THR A 79 2.93 -15.45 -8.41
N ASP A 80 2.44 -14.58 -9.27
CA ASP A 80 2.91 -14.47 -10.64
C ASP A 80 2.66 -13.06 -11.17
N LEU A 81 3.58 -12.58 -12.00
CA LEU A 81 3.49 -11.28 -12.63
C LEU A 81 3.91 -11.43 -14.09
N MET A 82 3.04 -11.03 -14.99
CA MET A 82 3.28 -11.20 -16.44
C MET A 82 3.16 -9.87 -17.16
N PHE A 83 4.02 -9.68 -18.14
CA PHE A 83 3.97 -8.52 -19.04
C PHE A 83 3.66 -9.02 -20.45
N ASP A 84 2.60 -8.47 -21.06
CA ASP A 84 2.13 -8.89 -22.39
C ASP A 84 2.52 -7.93 -23.51
N GLY A 85 3.42 -6.98 -23.25
CA GLY A 85 3.84 -5.97 -24.21
C GLY A 85 3.02 -4.68 -24.17
N GLN A 86 1.88 -4.69 -23.50
CA GLN A 86 1.02 -3.52 -23.33
C GLN A 86 0.79 -3.19 -21.86
N GLY A 87 0.81 -4.17 -20.99
CA GLY A 87 0.58 -3.99 -19.58
C GLY A 87 0.99 -5.21 -18.79
N PHE A 88 0.77 -5.16 -17.49
CA PHE A 88 1.09 -6.23 -16.55
C PHE A 88 -0.18 -6.90 -16.05
N SER A 89 -0.07 -8.20 -15.82
CA SER A 89 -1.08 -9.00 -15.12
C SER A 89 -0.47 -9.60 -13.88
N ALA A 90 -1.20 -9.60 -12.77
CA ALA A 90 -0.76 -10.21 -11.54
C ALA A 90 -1.76 -11.27 -11.09
N LYS A 91 -1.26 -12.38 -10.58
CA LYS A 91 -2.07 -13.48 -10.07
C LYS A 91 -1.79 -13.65 -8.59
N GLY A 92 -2.84 -13.72 -7.79
CA GLY A 92 -2.75 -13.95 -6.37
C GLY A 92 -3.09 -15.39 -5.98
N LEU A 93 -2.98 -15.68 -4.68
CA LEU A 93 -3.37 -16.97 -4.12
C LEU A 93 -4.89 -17.12 -4.02
N VAL A 94 -5.60 -16.01 -3.89
CA VAL A 94 -7.06 -16.01 -3.68
C VAL A 94 -7.81 -15.61 -4.94
#